data_2c90c5f3259b8fd2afd8628a0a7effb2
#
_entry.id   2c90c5f3259b8fd2afd8628a0a7effb2
#
_cell.length_a   1.000
_cell.length_b   1.000
_cell.length_c   1.000
_cell.angle_alpha   90.00
_cell.angle_beta   90.00
_cell.angle_gamma   90.00
#
_symmetry.space_group_name_H-M   'P 1'
#
loop_
_entity.id
_entity.type
_entity.pdbx_description
1 polymer ?
#
loop_
_entity_poly.entity_id
_entity_poly.type
_entity_poly.pdbx_seq_one_letter_code
_entity_poly.pdbx_strand_id
1 'polypeptide(L)'
;MCIRDSIDPGDEVLIVEPCFVCYAPIVELTGGVPITVETKLEDNFKLTADALKAKITDKTKLLILPFPNNPTGAIMTKEDLEPIAEILRDTNIMVLSDEIYSELTYGRKHFSITQLDGMQERTILINGFSKAFAMTGWRLGYLAAPEPLVTQILKIHQYAIMSSPTVSQYAAVEALTHCEREVNNMVSEYNVRRRLLVDSFNKMGLECFNPEGAFYVFPCIKSTGMTSEEFCEELLNEQKVAVVPGNAFGESGEGFIRVSYAYSLKHLMEALKRIEIFIRNRKLTE
;
A
#
# COMPACT_ATOMS: atom_id res chain seq x y z
N MET A 1 -0.24 -11.22 12.57
CA MET A 1 -0.34 -11.27 14.05
C MET A 1 -1.36 -10.28 14.55
N CYS A 2 -1.20 -8.99 14.31
CA CYS A 2 -2.11 -7.96 14.85
C CYS A 2 -3.60 -8.18 14.53
N ILE A 3 -3.94 -8.69 13.35
CA ILE A 3 -5.34 -9.03 13.02
C ILE A 3 -5.80 -10.23 13.81
N ARG A 4 -4.95 -11.25 14.02
CA ARG A 4 -5.30 -12.50 14.70
C ARG A 4 -5.58 -12.37 16.21
N ASP A 5 -5.02 -11.37 16.85
CA ASP A 5 -5.19 -11.16 18.29
C ASP A 5 -6.29 -10.15 18.64
N SER A 6 -6.79 -9.43 17.59
CA SER A 6 -7.74 -8.33 17.77
C SER A 6 -9.12 -8.60 17.17
N ILE A 7 -9.30 -9.72 16.43
CA ILE A 7 -10.53 -10.05 15.69
C ILE A 7 -11.10 -11.37 16.16
N ASP A 8 -12.37 -11.34 16.54
CA ASP A 8 -13.18 -12.50 16.86
C ASP A 8 -14.07 -12.89 15.65
N PRO A 9 -14.54 -14.16 15.59
CA PRO A 9 -15.44 -14.58 14.53
C PRO A 9 -16.69 -13.71 14.42
N GLY A 10 -16.90 -13.14 13.22
CA GLY A 10 -18.03 -12.26 12.92
C GLY A 10 -17.76 -10.77 13.10
N ASP A 11 -16.61 -10.38 13.65
CA ASP A 11 -16.17 -8.97 13.66
C ASP A 11 -15.90 -8.49 12.23
N GLU A 12 -16.33 -7.28 11.92
CA GLU A 12 -16.09 -6.64 10.62
C GLU A 12 -14.78 -5.84 10.64
N VAL A 13 -13.99 -6.03 9.60
CA VAL A 13 -12.74 -5.31 9.38
C VAL A 13 -12.84 -4.50 8.09
N LEU A 14 -12.77 -3.18 8.22
CA LEU A 14 -12.76 -2.27 7.08
C LEU A 14 -11.37 -2.31 6.41
N ILE A 15 -11.34 -2.60 5.12
CA ILE A 15 -10.11 -2.69 4.32
C ILE A 15 -10.19 -1.67 3.20
N VAL A 16 -9.26 -0.72 3.20
CA VAL A 16 -9.17 0.30 2.15
C VAL A 16 -8.59 -0.33 0.88
N GLU A 17 -9.39 -0.41 -0.20
CA GLU A 17 -8.99 -1.00 -1.49
C GLU A 17 -8.89 0.05 -2.60
N PRO A 18 -8.04 -0.19 -3.64
CA PRO A 18 -7.16 -1.35 -3.80
C PRO A 18 -5.99 -1.35 -2.81
N CYS A 19 -5.56 -2.55 -2.35
CA CYS A 19 -4.53 -2.68 -1.32
C CYS A 19 -3.70 -3.95 -1.45
N PHE A 20 -2.69 -4.10 -0.60
CA PHE A 20 -1.85 -5.28 -0.57
C PHE A 20 -2.67 -6.55 -0.24
N VAL A 21 -2.45 -7.59 -1.01
CA VAL A 21 -3.27 -8.80 -1.13
C VAL A 21 -3.48 -9.62 0.16
N CYS A 22 -2.73 -9.37 1.22
CA CYS A 22 -2.76 -10.23 2.40
C CYS A 22 -3.86 -9.88 3.41
N TYR A 23 -4.44 -8.68 3.39
CA TYR A 23 -5.31 -8.22 4.47
C TYR A 23 -6.63 -9.00 4.52
N ALA A 24 -7.38 -9.05 3.44
CA ALA A 24 -8.66 -9.77 3.41
C ALA A 24 -8.51 -11.25 3.75
N PRO A 25 -7.58 -12.02 3.15
CA PRO A 25 -7.38 -13.42 3.51
C PRO A 25 -6.98 -13.64 4.97
N ILE A 26 -6.21 -12.72 5.58
CA ILE A 26 -5.86 -12.84 6.99
C ILE A 26 -7.07 -12.60 7.89
N VAL A 27 -7.95 -11.65 7.54
CA VAL A 27 -9.21 -11.41 8.26
C VAL A 27 -10.10 -12.66 8.19
N GLU A 28 -10.30 -13.23 7.00
CA GLU A 28 -11.08 -14.46 6.81
C GLU A 28 -10.52 -15.65 7.60
N LEU A 29 -9.20 -15.81 7.63
CA LEU A 29 -8.52 -16.86 8.40
C LEU A 29 -8.72 -16.73 9.91
N THR A 30 -9.13 -15.57 10.41
CA THR A 30 -9.47 -15.37 11.83
C THR A 30 -10.97 -15.54 12.11
N GLY A 31 -11.77 -15.77 11.08
CA GLY A 31 -13.23 -15.82 11.16
C GLY A 31 -13.89 -14.45 11.11
N GLY A 32 -13.11 -13.38 10.94
CA GLY A 32 -13.62 -12.03 10.71
C GLY A 32 -14.21 -11.86 9.30
N VAL A 33 -14.93 -10.77 9.11
CA VAL A 33 -15.60 -10.42 7.85
C VAL A 33 -14.89 -9.21 7.24
N PRO A 34 -14.17 -9.36 6.11
CA PRO A 34 -13.58 -8.23 5.42
C PRO A 34 -14.65 -7.38 4.74
N ILE A 35 -14.63 -6.08 5.00
CA ILE A 35 -15.55 -5.11 4.39
C ILE A 35 -14.71 -4.11 3.58
N THR A 36 -14.88 -4.11 2.28
CA THR A 36 -14.15 -3.21 1.38
C THR A 36 -14.64 -1.78 1.49
N VAL A 37 -13.69 -0.86 1.68
CA VAL A 37 -13.87 0.59 1.51
C VAL A 37 -13.10 1.01 0.26
N GLU A 38 -13.84 1.18 -0.84
CA GLU A 38 -13.26 1.50 -2.14
C GLU A 38 -12.69 2.92 -2.17
N THR A 39 -11.49 3.07 -2.72
CA THR A 39 -10.89 4.36 -3.09
C THR A 39 -10.87 4.51 -4.60
N LYS A 40 -10.97 5.74 -5.10
CA LYS A 40 -11.16 6.03 -6.52
C LYS A 40 -10.04 6.90 -7.08
N LEU A 41 -9.83 6.78 -8.39
CA LEU A 41 -8.88 7.63 -9.11
C LEU A 41 -9.22 9.12 -8.98
N GLU A 42 -10.51 9.48 -9.03
CA GLU A 42 -11.02 10.85 -8.88
C GLU A 42 -10.64 11.47 -7.53
N ASP A 43 -10.53 10.64 -6.49
CA ASP A 43 -10.10 11.02 -5.15
C ASP A 43 -8.60 10.81 -4.93
N ASN A 44 -7.82 10.62 -6.00
CA ASN A 44 -6.41 10.27 -5.93
C ASN A 44 -6.12 9.00 -5.11
N PHE A 45 -7.03 8.04 -5.13
CA PHE A 45 -6.99 6.80 -4.32
C PHE A 45 -6.86 7.04 -2.82
N LYS A 46 -7.38 8.16 -2.31
CA LYS A 46 -7.43 8.48 -0.89
C LYS A 46 -8.70 7.92 -0.25
N LEU A 47 -8.61 7.56 1.03
CA LEU A 47 -9.78 7.24 1.83
C LEU A 47 -10.53 8.54 2.14
N THR A 48 -11.80 8.63 1.74
CA THR A 48 -12.68 9.75 2.10
C THR A 48 -13.50 9.44 3.35
N ALA A 49 -13.85 10.49 4.11
CA ALA A 49 -14.69 10.37 5.30
C ALA A 49 -16.07 9.76 4.98
N ASP A 50 -16.67 10.15 3.84
CA ASP A 50 -17.97 9.63 3.42
C ASP A 50 -17.91 8.14 3.07
N ALA A 51 -16.86 7.70 2.35
CA ALA A 51 -16.65 6.29 2.03
C ALA A 51 -16.46 5.45 3.30
N LEU A 52 -15.68 5.93 4.26
CA LEU A 52 -15.50 5.27 5.54
C LEU A 52 -16.82 5.17 6.31
N LYS A 53 -17.52 6.29 6.50
CA LYS A 53 -18.76 6.37 7.27
C LYS A 53 -19.87 5.47 6.72
N ALA A 54 -19.95 5.33 5.40
CA ALA A 54 -20.93 4.47 4.74
C ALA A 54 -20.75 2.97 5.02
N LYS A 55 -19.57 2.55 5.52
CA LYS A 55 -19.24 1.14 5.77
C LYS A 55 -19.18 0.75 7.24
N ILE A 56 -19.22 1.72 8.15
CA ILE A 56 -19.20 1.45 9.60
C ILE A 56 -20.54 0.87 10.02
N THR A 57 -20.50 -0.21 10.81
CA THR A 57 -21.63 -0.84 11.48
C THR A 57 -21.32 -1.07 12.96
N ASP A 58 -22.28 -1.58 13.72
CA ASP A 58 -22.09 -1.98 15.13
C ASP A 58 -21.10 -3.14 15.30
N LYS A 59 -20.79 -3.88 14.22
CA LYS A 59 -19.84 -4.99 14.18
C LYS A 59 -18.44 -4.58 13.78
N THR A 60 -18.26 -3.32 13.35
CA THR A 60 -16.96 -2.84 12.89
C THR A 60 -15.97 -2.76 14.05
N LYS A 61 -14.89 -3.52 13.95
CA LYS A 61 -13.86 -3.64 15.00
C LYS A 61 -12.55 -2.96 14.63
N LEU A 62 -12.14 -3.05 13.36
CA LEU A 62 -10.82 -2.62 12.90
C LEU A 62 -10.92 -1.91 11.55
N LEU A 63 -10.16 -0.84 11.39
CA LEU A 63 -9.84 -0.21 10.10
C LEU A 63 -8.39 -0.52 9.76
N ILE A 64 -8.14 -1.13 8.59
CA ILE A 64 -6.80 -1.26 8.02
C ILE A 64 -6.54 -0.07 7.10
N LEU A 65 -5.53 0.72 7.46
CA LEU A 65 -5.15 1.97 6.81
C LEU A 65 -3.73 1.82 6.22
N PRO A 66 -3.58 1.36 4.95
CA PRO A 66 -2.30 1.01 4.36
C PRO A 66 -1.74 2.16 3.51
N PHE A 67 -1.23 3.22 4.14
CA PHE A 67 -0.65 4.37 3.45
C PHE A 67 0.77 4.70 3.94
N PRO A 68 1.71 5.02 3.02
CA PRO A 68 1.59 5.07 1.55
C PRO A 68 1.22 3.71 0.94
N ASN A 69 0.34 3.75 -0.07
CA ASN A 69 -0.39 2.58 -0.52
C ASN A 69 0.39 1.74 -1.57
N ASN A 70 0.24 0.45 -1.49
CA ASN A 70 0.51 -0.53 -2.53
C ASN A 70 -0.84 -1.12 -2.96
N PRO A 71 -1.34 -0.90 -4.20
CA PRO A 71 -0.58 -0.68 -5.44
C PRO A 71 -0.49 0.77 -5.94
N THR A 72 -1.28 1.71 -5.42
CA THR A 72 -1.52 3.01 -6.05
C THR A 72 -0.41 4.02 -5.86
N GLY A 73 0.35 3.91 -4.77
CA GLY A 73 1.31 4.93 -4.35
C GLY A 73 0.67 6.19 -3.75
N ALA A 74 -0.63 6.15 -3.46
CA ALA A 74 -1.32 7.23 -2.78
C ALA A 74 -0.81 7.41 -1.34
N ILE A 75 -0.89 8.63 -0.84
CA ILE A 75 -0.60 8.99 0.55
C ILE A 75 -1.82 9.70 1.16
N MET A 76 -1.88 9.73 2.49
CA MET A 76 -2.82 10.56 3.24
C MET A 76 -2.06 11.69 3.93
N THR A 77 -2.54 12.92 3.79
CA THR A 77 -2.00 14.07 4.51
C THR A 77 -2.70 14.24 5.85
N LYS A 78 -2.25 15.21 6.65
CA LYS A 78 -2.93 15.57 7.90
C LYS A 78 -4.39 15.93 7.64
N GLU A 79 -4.62 16.77 6.64
CA GLU A 79 -5.94 17.25 6.25
C GLU A 79 -6.86 16.14 5.76
N ASP A 80 -6.31 15.11 5.12
CA ASP A 80 -7.05 13.92 4.70
C ASP A 80 -7.40 13.02 5.89
N LEU A 81 -6.53 12.93 6.90
CA LEU A 81 -6.68 12.05 8.06
C LEU A 81 -7.53 12.65 9.19
N GLU A 82 -7.59 13.97 9.33
CA GLU A 82 -8.40 14.63 10.37
C GLU A 82 -9.87 14.23 10.32
N PRO A 83 -10.60 14.29 9.18
CA PRO A 83 -11.99 13.84 9.11
C PRO A 83 -12.18 12.35 9.41
N ILE A 84 -11.20 11.51 9.07
CA ILE A 84 -11.19 10.08 9.41
C ILE A 84 -11.09 9.90 10.93
N ALA A 85 -10.15 10.62 11.56
CA ALA A 85 -9.96 10.58 13.01
C ALA A 85 -11.20 11.08 13.77
N GLU A 86 -11.89 12.11 13.28
CA GLU A 86 -13.14 12.61 13.86
C GLU A 86 -14.22 11.54 13.91
N ILE A 87 -14.41 10.79 12.81
CA ILE A 87 -15.37 9.68 12.77
C ILE A 87 -14.99 8.60 13.80
N LEU A 88 -13.70 8.27 13.88
CA LEU A 88 -13.23 7.18 14.75
C LEU A 88 -13.27 7.51 16.24
N ARG A 89 -13.16 8.79 16.63
CA ARG A 89 -13.15 9.20 18.07
C ARG A 89 -14.39 8.76 18.83
N ASP A 90 -15.53 8.81 18.18
CA ASP A 90 -16.84 8.46 18.80
C ASP A 90 -17.15 6.95 18.70
N THR A 91 -16.16 6.14 18.34
CA THR A 91 -16.28 4.69 18.18
C THR A 91 -15.25 3.92 19.01
N ASN A 92 -15.43 2.60 19.08
CA ASN A 92 -14.42 1.67 19.62
C ASN A 92 -13.57 1.02 18.52
N ILE A 93 -13.64 1.55 17.29
CA ILE A 93 -12.90 1.00 16.16
C ILE A 93 -11.41 1.27 16.36
N MET A 94 -10.61 0.23 16.21
CA MET A 94 -9.16 0.29 16.22
C MET A 94 -8.61 0.57 14.83
N VAL A 95 -7.39 1.07 14.75
CA VAL A 95 -6.71 1.31 13.48
C VAL A 95 -5.46 0.44 13.40
N LEU A 96 -5.29 -0.28 12.30
CA LEU A 96 -4.03 -0.89 11.91
C LEU A 96 -3.44 -0.04 10.79
N SER A 97 -2.46 0.80 11.14
CA SER A 97 -1.78 1.67 10.19
C SER A 97 -0.54 0.97 9.66
N ASP A 98 -0.59 0.51 8.41
CA ASP A 98 0.59 -0.07 7.74
C ASP A 98 1.36 1.04 7.03
N GLU A 99 2.46 1.46 7.66
CA GLU A 99 3.30 2.57 7.24
C GLU A 99 4.65 2.10 6.66
N ILE A 100 4.69 0.88 6.11
CA ILE A 100 5.92 0.26 5.59
C ILE A 100 6.64 1.12 4.53
N TYR A 101 5.94 2.03 3.87
CA TYR A 101 6.46 2.95 2.86
C TYR A 101 6.63 4.38 3.38
N SER A 102 6.55 4.66 4.67
CA SER A 102 6.60 6.02 5.25
C SER A 102 7.82 6.84 4.83
N GLU A 103 8.99 6.22 4.69
CA GLU A 103 10.22 6.87 4.24
C GLU A 103 10.30 7.05 2.71
N LEU A 104 9.42 6.40 1.96
CA LEU A 104 9.40 6.45 0.50
C LEU A 104 8.27 7.36 0.04
N THR A 105 8.40 8.66 0.32
CA THR A 105 7.46 9.72 -0.09
C THR A 105 8.16 10.78 -0.93
N TYR A 106 7.41 11.47 -1.78
CA TYR A 106 7.94 12.40 -2.79
C TYR A 106 7.32 13.79 -2.61
N GLY A 107 8.17 14.78 -2.33
CA GLY A 107 7.76 16.18 -2.20
C GLY A 107 7.22 16.55 -0.82
N ARG A 108 6.88 15.59 0.04
CA ARG A 108 6.46 15.81 1.43
C ARG A 108 6.82 14.64 2.31
N LYS A 109 6.86 14.87 3.61
CA LYS A 109 7.06 13.79 4.60
C LYS A 109 5.73 13.08 4.86
N HIS A 110 5.82 11.80 5.18
CA HIS A 110 4.68 11.03 5.68
C HIS A 110 4.11 11.65 6.97
N PHE A 111 2.78 11.60 7.09
CA PHE A 111 2.07 11.98 8.30
C PHE A 111 1.34 10.75 8.84
N SER A 112 1.69 10.31 10.04
CA SER A 112 1.04 9.18 10.68
C SER A 112 -0.26 9.60 11.36
N ILE A 113 -1.30 8.78 11.27
CA ILE A 113 -2.56 9.01 11.98
C ILE A 113 -2.36 9.06 13.49
N THR A 114 -1.33 8.44 14.02
CA THR A 114 -0.99 8.46 15.46
C THR A 114 -0.64 9.84 15.99
N GLN A 115 -0.36 10.81 15.09
CA GLN A 115 -0.06 12.20 15.48
C GLN A 115 -1.34 13.02 15.72
N LEU A 116 -2.52 12.48 15.39
CA LEU A 116 -3.79 13.11 15.65
C LEU A 116 -4.29 12.77 17.05
N ASP A 117 -4.97 13.72 17.67
CA ASP A 117 -5.53 13.57 19.01
C ASP A 117 -6.51 12.40 19.10
N GLY A 118 -6.37 11.55 20.14
CA GLY A 118 -7.17 10.35 20.37
C GLY A 118 -6.89 9.18 19.44
N MET A 119 -5.86 9.26 18.58
CA MET A 119 -5.55 8.17 17.64
C MET A 119 -4.40 7.27 18.13
N GLN A 120 -3.49 7.77 18.96
CA GLN A 120 -2.38 6.97 19.47
C GLN A 120 -2.88 5.79 20.33
N GLU A 121 -3.94 5.99 21.10
CA GLU A 121 -4.48 5.02 22.05
C GLU A 121 -5.24 3.87 21.38
N ARG A 122 -5.55 4.00 20.09
CA ARG A 122 -6.31 3.00 19.30
C ARG A 122 -5.59 2.49 18.07
N THR A 123 -4.35 2.91 17.83
CA THR A 123 -3.62 2.55 16.62
C THR A 123 -2.52 1.52 16.89
N ILE A 124 -2.52 0.48 16.05
CA ILE A 124 -1.39 -0.43 15.87
C ILE A 124 -0.64 0.05 14.63
N LEU A 125 0.50 0.70 14.83
CA LEU A 125 1.37 1.14 13.75
C LEU A 125 2.29 -0.02 13.36
N ILE A 126 2.34 -0.34 12.07
CA ILE A 126 3.25 -1.34 11.49
C ILE A 126 4.24 -0.64 10.58
N ASN A 127 5.52 -0.98 10.73
CA ASN A 127 6.58 -0.51 9.85
C ASN A 127 7.72 -1.55 9.78
N GLY A 128 8.78 -1.25 9.05
CA GLY A 128 9.91 -2.18 8.94
C GLY A 128 10.99 -1.71 7.98
N PHE A 129 12.00 -2.58 7.84
CA PHE A 129 13.23 -2.26 7.13
C PHE A 129 13.22 -2.71 5.66
N SER A 130 12.23 -3.51 5.28
CA SER A 130 12.18 -4.14 3.94
C SER A 130 12.21 -3.14 2.79
N LYS A 131 11.60 -1.95 2.96
CA LYS A 131 11.39 -0.99 1.88
C LYS A 131 12.32 0.21 2.01
N ALA A 132 12.23 0.94 3.11
CA ALA A 132 13.05 2.13 3.37
C ALA A 132 14.56 1.85 3.28
N PHE A 133 14.99 0.69 3.79
CA PHE A 133 16.41 0.31 3.84
C PHE A 133 16.78 -0.80 2.85
N ALA A 134 15.90 -1.11 1.87
CA ALA A 134 16.11 -2.18 0.89
C ALA A 134 16.44 -3.55 1.52
N MET A 135 15.97 -3.82 2.74
CA MET A 135 16.29 -5.00 3.55
C MET A 135 15.20 -6.09 3.45
N THR A 136 14.63 -6.31 2.26
CA THR A 136 13.52 -7.27 2.05
C THR A 136 13.89 -8.69 2.49
N GLY A 137 15.11 -9.13 2.19
CA GLY A 137 15.62 -10.48 2.54
C GLY A 137 15.96 -10.65 4.03
N TRP A 138 16.12 -9.58 4.77
CA TRP A 138 16.50 -9.60 6.21
C TRP A 138 15.33 -9.95 7.14
N ARG A 139 14.09 -9.93 6.64
CA ARG A 139 12.89 -10.35 7.35
C ARG A 139 12.69 -9.65 8.70
N LEU A 140 12.82 -8.35 8.74
CA LEU A 140 12.69 -7.55 9.96
C LEU A 140 11.66 -6.42 9.79
N GLY A 141 10.77 -6.31 10.76
CA GLY A 141 9.82 -5.23 10.91
C GLY A 141 9.56 -4.97 12.40
N TYR A 142 8.77 -3.97 12.69
CA TYR A 142 8.37 -3.62 14.04
C TYR A 142 6.93 -3.09 14.04
N LEU A 143 6.35 -3.11 15.23
CA LEU A 143 5.07 -2.47 15.49
C LEU A 143 5.20 -1.55 16.72
N ALA A 144 4.36 -0.54 16.77
CA ALA A 144 4.15 0.29 17.95
C ALA A 144 2.65 0.39 18.22
N ALA A 145 2.24 0.12 19.46
CA ALA A 145 0.85 0.16 19.87
C ALA A 145 0.77 0.37 21.41
N PRO A 146 -0.41 0.70 21.97
CA PRO A 146 -0.62 0.72 23.41
C PRO A 146 -0.23 -0.61 24.07
N GLU A 147 0.33 -0.54 25.28
CA GLU A 147 0.84 -1.70 26.01
C GLU A 147 -0.15 -2.88 26.11
N PRO A 148 -1.45 -2.69 26.39
CA PRO A 148 -2.40 -3.80 26.45
C PRO A 148 -2.47 -4.60 25.14
N LEU A 149 -2.37 -3.93 23.97
CA LEU A 149 -2.37 -4.57 22.66
C LEU A 149 -1.06 -5.29 22.40
N VAL A 150 0.07 -4.62 22.65
CA VAL A 150 1.41 -5.22 22.48
C VAL A 150 1.53 -6.50 23.29
N THR A 151 1.00 -6.52 24.52
CA THR A 151 1.01 -7.69 25.38
C THR A 151 0.30 -8.90 24.77
N GLN A 152 -0.84 -8.70 24.09
CA GLN A 152 -1.54 -9.80 23.42
C GLN A 152 -0.84 -10.23 22.12
N ILE A 153 -0.43 -9.26 21.30
CA ILE A 153 0.33 -9.50 20.06
C ILE A 153 1.60 -10.31 20.35
N LEU A 154 2.30 -9.97 21.45
CA LEU A 154 3.52 -10.65 21.85
C LEU A 154 3.31 -12.15 22.16
N LYS A 155 2.16 -12.52 22.73
CA LYS A 155 1.84 -13.95 22.99
C LYS A 155 1.82 -14.74 21.68
N ILE A 156 1.13 -14.22 20.65
CA ILE A 156 1.09 -14.89 19.34
C ILE A 156 2.47 -14.89 18.68
N HIS A 157 3.18 -13.75 18.76
CA HIS A 157 4.53 -13.63 18.22
C HIS A 157 5.49 -14.67 18.80
N GLN A 158 5.48 -14.87 20.12
CA GLN A 158 6.33 -15.83 20.79
C GLN A 158 6.11 -17.27 20.31
N TYR A 159 4.86 -17.66 20.05
CA TYR A 159 4.55 -19.00 19.57
C TYR A 159 4.73 -19.18 18.07
N ALA A 160 4.53 -18.14 17.27
CA ALA A 160 4.61 -18.21 15.80
C ALA A 160 6.03 -18.04 15.28
N ILE A 161 6.80 -17.11 15.83
CA ILE A 161 8.10 -16.66 15.32
C ILE A 161 9.20 -16.77 16.40
N MET A 162 8.84 -16.60 17.67
CA MET A 162 9.75 -16.53 18.82
C MET A 162 10.53 -15.21 18.85
N SER A 163 11.44 -14.97 17.87
CA SER A 163 12.17 -13.73 17.70
C SER A 163 12.61 -13.53 16.25
N SER A 164 12.84 -12.29 15.86
CA SER A 164 13.48 -12.00 14.59
C SER A 164 14.97 -12.43 14.60
N PRO A 165 15.59 -12.73 13.44
CA PRO A 165 17.01 -13.12 13.38
C PRO A 165 17.92 -12.06 14.01
N THR A 166 18.81 -12.48 14.90
CA THR A 166 19.71 -11.58 15.63
C THR A 166 20.59 -10.73 14.71
N VAL A 167 21.09 -11.33 13.63
CA VAL A 167 21.91 -10.61 12.63
C VAL A 167 21.11 -9.48 11.97
N SER A 168 19.81 -9.68 11.73
CA SER A 168 18.94 -8.65 11.17
C SER A 168 18.72 -7.49 12.15
N GLN A 169 18.65 -7.78 13.45
CA GLN A 169 18.51 -6.75 14.49
C GLN A 169 19.74 -5.85 14.55
N TYR A 170 20.97 -6.42 14.50
CA TYR A 170 22.20 -5.63 14.42
C TYR A 170 22.26 -4.79 13.14
N ALA A 171 21.88 -5.37 11.99
CA ALA A 171 21.81 -4.63 10.74
C ALA A 171 20.79 -3.48 10.79
N ALA A 172 19.68 -3.66 11.52
CA ALA A 172 18.70 -2.59 11.71
C ALA A 172 19.22 -1.43 12.56
N VAL A 173 20.01 -1.72 13.58
CA VAL A 173 20.68 -0.67 14.36
C VAL A 173 21.59 0.16 13.46
N GLU A 174 22.41 -0.49 12.63
CA GLU A 174 23.27 0.21 11.66
C GLU A 174 22.44 1.04 10.66
N ALA A 175 21.36 0.45 10.11
CA ALA A 175 20.47 1.12 9.18
C ALA A 175 19.86 2.40 9.76
N LEU A 176 19.35 2.35 10.99
CA LEU A 176 18.74 3.50 11.66
C LEU A 176 19.76 4.57 12.08
N THR A 177 21.01 4.17 12.35
CA THR A 177 22.01 5.07 12.89
C THR A 177 22.81 5.77 11.79
N HIS A 178 23.04 5.09 10.63
CA HIS A 178 24.04 5.58 9.66
C HIS A 178 23.55 5.63 8.21
N CYS A 179 22.35 5.09 7.86
CA CYS A 179 21.93 4.94 6.47
C CYS A 179 20.89 5.98 5.99
N GLU A 180 20.70 7.09 6.68
CA GLU A 180 19.77 8.16 6.27
C GLU A 180 20.10 8.71 4.88
N ARG A 181 21.39 8.90 4.59
CA ARG A 181 21.85 9.40 3.28
C ARG A 181 21.51 8.43 2.15
N GLU A 182 21.68 7.15 2.38
CA GLU A 182 21.40 6.08 1.40
C GLU A 182 19.90 6.01 1.10
N VAL A 183 19.05 6.13 2.13
CA VAL A 183 17.59 6.23 1.97
C VAL A 183 17.23 7.45 1.13
N ASN A 184 17.76 8.63 1.45
CA ASN A 184 17.49 9.87 0.70
C ASN A 184 17.93 9.79 -0.77
N ASN A 185 19.09 9.16 -1.04
CA ASN A 185 19.57 8.93 -2.40
C ASN A 185 18.62 8.00 -3.17
N MET A 186 18.17 6.91 -2.55
CA MET A 186 17.23 5.97 -3.14
C MET A 186 15.87 6.64 -3.44
N VAL A 187 15.35 7.43 -2.52
CA VAL A 187 14.11 8.21 -2.71
C VAL A 187 14.25 9.16 -3.90
N SER A 188 15.39 9.85 -4.01
CA SER A 188 15.66 10.76 -5.12
C SER A 188 15.67 10.04 -6.47
N GLU A 189 16.30 8.86 -6.56
CA GLU A 189 16.29 8.04 -7.75
C GLU A 189 14.89 7.50 -8.09
N TYR A 190 14.14 7.03 -7.09
CA TYR A 190 12.76 6.61 -7.29
C TYR A 190 11.88 7.75 -7.81
N ASN A 191 12.08 8.96 -7.33
CA ASN A 191 11.32 10.11 -7.81
C ASN A 191 11.58 10.43 -9.30
N VAL A 192 12.82 10.23 -9.79
CA VAL A 192 13.13 10.36 -11.22
C VAL A 192 12.40 9.28 -12.03
N ARG A 193 12.48 8.03 -11.59
CA ARG A 193 11.83 6.88 -12.24
C ARG A 193 10.31 7.00 -12.23
N ARG A 194 9.73 7.44 -11.11
CA ARG A 194 8.29 7.71 -10.96
C ARG A 194 7.80 8.69 -12.04
N ARG A 195 8.45 9.84 -12.15
CA ARG A 195 8.08 10.86 -13.14
C ARG A 195 8.18 10.33 -14.58
N LEU A 196 9.24 9.58 -14.88
CA LEU A 196 9.38 8.93 -16.19
C LEU A 196 8.19 8.03 -16.50
N LEU A 197 7.76 7.17 -15.56
CA LEU A 197 6.66 6.25 -15.81
C LEU A 197 5.33 7.00 -15.96
N VAL A 198 5.01 7.91 -15.04
CA VAL A 198 3.77 8.70 -15.08
C VAL A 198 3.66 9.46 -16.41
N ASP A 199 4.71 10.18 -16.80
CA ASP A 199 4.73 10.92 -18.07
C ASP A 199 4.57 10.00 -19.28
N SER A 200 5.21 8.82 -19.26
CA SER A 200 5.16 7.87 -20.36
C SER A 200 3.76 7.25 -20.50
N PHE A 201 3.15 6.79 -19.41
CA PHE A 201 1.79 6.22 -19.47
C PHE A 201 0.76 7.23 -19.93
N ASN A 202 0.79 8.46 -19.40
CA ASN A 202 -0.11 9.53 -19.85
C ASN A 202 0.09 9.87 -21.34
N LYS A 203 1.33 9.88 -21.85
CA LYS A 203 1.61 10.08 -23.28
C LYS A 203 1.12 8.92 -24.16
N MET A 204 1.04 7.72 -23.62
CA MET A 204 0.48 6.55 -24.30
C MET A 204 -1.05 6.52 -24.31
N GLY A 205 -1.73 7.49 -23.64
CA GLY A 205 -3.19 7.52 -23.49
C GLY A 205 -3.73 6.63 -22.37
N LEU A 206 -2.86 6.18 -21.46
CA LEU A 206 -3.24 5.48 -20.24
C LEU A 206 -3.16 6.45 -19.07
N GLU A 207 -4.33 6.87 -18.57
CA GLU A 207 -4.39 7.80 -17.44
C GLU A 207 -3.66 7.21 -16.22
N CYS A 208 -2.66 7.93 -15.76
CA CYS A 208 -1.82 7.49 -14.65
C CYS A 208 -1.81 8.55 -13.56
N PHE A 209 -2.41 8.21 -12.41
CA PHE A 209 -2.28 8.99 -11.19
C PHE A 209 -0.81 9.26 -10.88
N ASN A 210 -0.51 10.43 -10.34
CA ASN A 210 0.85 10.80 -9.93
C ASN A 210 1.08 10.40 -8.47
N PRO A 211 1.64 9.22 -8.17
CA PRO A 211 1.79 8.74 -6.81
C PRO A 211 2.78 9.60 -6.01
N GLU A 212 2.47 9.85 -4.74
CA GLU A 212 3.33 10.60 -3.83
C GLU A 212 4.07 9.70 -2.83
N GLY A 213 3.88 8.37 -2.93
CA GLY A 213 4.54 7.39 -2.04
C GLY A 213 4.82 6.05 -2.71
N ALA A 214 5.46 5.16 -1.97
CA ALA A 214 5.88 3.82 -2.38
C ALA A 214 6.80 3.83 -3.64
N PHE A 215 6.80 2.76 -4.43
CA PHE A 215 7.56 2.68 -5.69
C PHE A 215 6.74 1.97 -6.79
N TYR A 216 5.46 2.35 -6.87
CA TYR A 216 4.51 1.83 -7.86
C TYR A 216 3.81 2.95 -8.59
N VAL A 217 3.46 2.72 -9.86
CA VAL A 217 2.43 3.44 -10.58
C VAL A 217 1.27 2.50 -10.88
N PHE A 218 0.07 3.06 -10.99
CA PHE A 218 -1.17 2.31 -11.17
C PHE A 218 -1.99 2.91 -12.33
N PRO A 219 -1.49 2.79 -13.58
CA PRO A 219 -2.16 3.36 -14.75
C PRO A 219 -3.48 2.64 -15.06
N CYS A 220 -4.48 3.42 -15.46
CA CYS A 220 -5.77 2.97 -15.96
C CYS A 220 -5.63 2.44 -17.38
N ILE A 221 -6.09 1.22 -17.62
CA ILE A 221 -6.06 0.56 -18.95
C ILE A 221 -7.45 0.46 -19.60
N LYS A 222 -8.49 1.04 -19.00
CA LYS A 222 -9.88 0.95 -19.49
C LYS A 222 -10.03 1.41 -20.93
N SER A 223 -9.22 2.40 -21.38
CA SER A 223 -9.18 2.87 -22.76
C SER A 223 -8.76 1.81 -23.77
N THR A 224 -8.14 0.70 -23.34
CA THR A 224 -7.77 -0.42 -24.22
C THR A 224 -8.92 -1.39 -24.48
N GLY A 225 -10.00 -1.32 -23.72
CA GLY A 225 -11.13 -2.26 -23.77
C GLY A 225 -10.82 -3.66 -23.23
N MET A 226 -9.63 -3.85 -22.62
CA MET A 226 -9.18 -5.13 -22.05
C MET A 226 -9.43 -5.18 -20.55
N THR A 227 -9.65 -6.38 -20.02
CA THR A 227 -9.56 -6.61 -18.58
C THR A 227 -8.12 -6.51 -18.08
N SER A 228 -7.95 -6.35 -16.77
CA SER A 228 -6.61 -6.28 -16.15
C SER A 228 -5.78 -7.53 -16.42
N GLU A 229 -6.41 -8.72 -16.39
CA GLU A 229 -5.74 -9.99 -16.62
C GLU A 229 -5.37 -10.15 -18.10
N GLU A 230 -6.30 -9.92 -19.03
CA GLU A 230 -6.03 -9.99 -20.48
C GLU A 230 -4.86 -9.08 -20.86
N PHE A 231 -4.87 -7.84 -20.38
CA PHE A 231 -3.78 -6.91 -20.64
C PHE A 231 -2.43 -7.44 -20.16
N CYS A 232 -2.36 -7.96 -18.95
CA CYS A 232 -1.13 -8.49 -18.37
C CYS A 232 -0.61 -9.74 -19.10
N GLU A 233 -1.51 -10.67 -19.44
CA GLU A 233 -1.16 -11.90 -20.14
C GLU A 233 -0.68 -11.63 -21.57
N GLU A 234 -1.42 -10.81 -22.32
CA GLU A 234 -1.04 -10.49 -23.70
C GLU A 234 0.25 -9.67 -23.75
N LEU A 235 0.43 -8.68 -22.84
CA LEU A 235 1.68 -7.92 -22.75
C LEU A 235 2.87 -8.84 -22.44
N LEU A 236 2.70 -9.80 -21.53
CA LEU A 236 3.74 -10.77 -21.23
C LEU A 236 4.05 -11.67 -22.45
N ASN A 237 3.02 -12.17 -23.11
CA ASN A 237 3.17 -13.09 -24.24
C ASN A 237 3.79 -12.41 -25.45
N GLU A 238 3.37 -11.20 -25.80
CA GLU A 238 3.83 -10.49 -27.01
C GLU A 238 5.15 -9.73 -26.79
N GLN A 239 5.25 -9.03 -25.64
CA GLN A 239 6.35 -8.09 -25.42
C GLN A 239 7.35 -8.53 -24.35
N LYS A 240 7.08 -9.65 -23.65
CA LYS A 240 7.93 -10.17 -22.56
C LYS A 240 8.10 -9.14 -21.43
N VAL A 241 7.05 -8.37 -21.15
CA VAL A 241 6.98 -7.44 -20.03
C VAL A 241 5.93 -7.94 -19.04
N ALA A 242 6.36 -8.21 -17.81
CA ALA A 242 5.48 -8.64 -16.73
C ALA A 242 5.06 -7.45 -15.88
N VAL A 243 3.76 -7.26 -15.73
CA VAL A 243 3.13 -6.31 -14.80
C VAL A 243 2.09 -7.07 -13.97
N VAL A 244 1.51 -6.45 -12.96
CA VAL A 244 0.53 -7.12 -12.11
C VAL A 244 -0.87 -6.58 -12.40
N PRO A 245 -1.87 -7.44 -12.66
CA PRO A 245 -3.23 -7.00 -12.90
C PRO A 245 -3.82 -6.32 -11.65
N GLY A 246 -4.59 -5.26 -11.85
CA GLY A 246 -5.09 -4.44 -10.76
C GLY A 246 -6.08 -5.16 -9.85
N ASN A 247 -6.91 -6.05 -10.41
CA ASN A 247 -7.84 -6.88 -9.66
C ASN A 247 -7.17 -7.85 -8.67
N ALA A 248 -5.87 -8.11 -8.80
CA ALA A 248 -5.10 -8.81 -7.77
C ALA A 248 -5.03 -8.06 -6.43
N PHE A 249 -5.34 -6.75 -6.41
CA PHE A 249 -5.33 -5.89 -5.22
C PHE A 249 -6.73 -5.59 -4.69
N GLY A 250 -7.71 -6.35 -5.09
CA GLY A 250 -9.13 -6.18 -4.81
C GLY A 250 -9.93 -5.87 -6.09
N GLU A 251 -11.23 -6.10 -6.05
CA GLU A 251 -12.11 -5.91 -7.23
C GLU A 251 -12.11 -4.46 -7.74
N SER A 252 -11.94 -3.50 -6.84
CA SER A 252 -11.81 -2.07 -7.16
C SER A 252 -10.59 -1.74 -8.02
N GLY A 253 -9.62 -2.64 -8.12
CA GLY A 253 -8.45 -2.52 -8.98
C GLY A 253 -8.65 -2.96 -10.43
N GLU A 254 -9.86 -3.49 -10.81
CA GLU A 254 -10.13 -3.86 -12.20
C GLU A 254 -10.08 -2.66 -13.14
N GLY A 255 -9.48 -2.86 -14.31
CA GLY A 255 -9.21 -1.80 -15.27
C GLY A 255 -7.92 -1.00 -15.00
N PHE A 256 -7.08 -1.50 -14.10
CA PHE A 256 -5.76 -0.93 -13.78
C PHE A 256 -4.68 -2.02 -13.86
N ILE A 257 -3.42 -1.58 -13.93
CA ILE A 257 -2.25 -2.44 -13.77
C ILE A 257 -1.25 -1.82 -12.79
N ARG A 258 -0.58 -2.64 -11.98
CA ARG A 258 0.51 -2.15 -11.14
C ARG A 258 1.86 -2.35 -11.82
N VAL A 259 2.62 -1.26 -11.91
CA VAL A 259 4.00 -1.25 -12.43
C VAL A 259 4.95 -0.77 -11.34
N SER A 260 5.97 -1.58 -11.02
CA SER A 260 7.01 -1.21 -10.06
C SER A 260 8.14 -0.45 -10.77
N TYR A 261 8.60 0.65 -10.17
CA TYR A 261 9.79 1.36 -10.63
C TYR A 261 11.06 1.11 -9.77
N ALA A 262 11.02 0.07 -8.94
CA ALA A 262 12.20 -0.42 -8.22
C ALA A 262 13.14 -1.24 -9.11
N TYR A 263 13.37 -0.77 -10.34
CA TYR A 263 14.24 -1.35 -11.36
C TYR A 263 15.19 -0.29 -11.91
N SER A 264 16.28 -0.72 -12.58
CA SER A 264 17.18 0.25 -13.22
C SER A 264 16.49 1.06 -14.32
N LEU A 265 16.91 2.30 -14.49
CA LEU A 265 16.35 3.19 -15.51
C LEU A 265 16.40 2.57 -16.92
N LYS A 266 17.48 1.83 -17.24
CA LYS A 266 17.63 1.11 -18.51
C LYS A 266 16.51 0.09 -18.72
N HIS A 267 16.20 -0.72 -17.70
CA HIS A 267 15.13 -1.72 -17.80
C HIS A 267 13.75 -1.06 -17.91
N LEU A 268 13.50 0.03 -17.16
CA LEU A 268 12.25 0.75 -17.23
C LEU A 268 12.02 1.38 -18.60
N MET A 269 13.05 2.00 -19.21
CA MET A 269 12.96 2.56 -20.58
C MET A 269 12.68 1.49 -21.63
N GLU A 270 13.32 0.33 -21.52
CA GLU A 270 13.06 -0.79 -22.44
C GLU A 270 11.64 -1.35 -22.26
N ALA A 271 11.17 -1.50 -21.02
CA ALA A 271 9.80 -1.93 -20.74
C ALA A 271 8.77 -0.92 -21.30
N LEU A 272 8.96 0.37 -21.07
CA LEU A 272 8.08 1.42 -21.58
C LEU A 272 8.00 1.41 -23.11
N LYS A 273 9.15 1.24 -23.81
CA LYS A 273 9.17 1.11 -25.28
C LYS A 273 8.32 -0.08 -25.75
N ARG A 274 8.44 -1.23 -25.10
CA ARG A 274 7.68 -2.43 -25.42
C ARG A 274 6.18 -2.26 -25.14
N ILE A 275 5.83 -1.63 -24.02
CA ILE A 275 4.44 -1.31 -23.68
C ILE A 275 3.86 -0.34 -24.74
N GLU A 276 4.61 0.65 -25.18
CA GLU A 276 4.18 1.58 -26.23
C GLU A 276 3.88 0.85 -27.54
N ILE A 277 4.75 -0.10 -27.96
CA ILE A 277 4.51 -0.93 -29.14
C ILE A 277 3.22 -1.76 -28.97
N PHE A 278 3.04 -2.35 -27.79
CA PHE A 278 1.86 -3.14 -27.47
C PHE A 278 0.56 -2.33 -27.60
N ILE A 279 0.54 -1.10 -27.06
CA ILE A 279 -0.63 -0.21 -27.08
C ILE A 279 -0.91 0.31 -28.50
N ARG A 280 0.13 0.70 -29.26
CA ARG A 280 -0.03 1.18 -30.64
C ARG A 280 -0.66 0.15 -31.58
N ASN A 281 -0.45 -1.14 -31.32
CA ASN A 281 -1.03 -2.22 -32.10
C ASN A 281 -2.52 -2.46 -31.79
N ARG A 282 -3.05 -1.74 -30.78
CA ARG A 282 -4.45 -1.82 -30.33
C ARG A 282 -5.12 -0.46 -30.52
N LYS A 283 -6.38 -0.48 -30.97
CA LYS A 283 -7.16 0.78 -31.00
C LYS A 283 -7.54 1.14 -29.57
N LEU A 284 -7.08 2.30 -29.10
CA LEU A 284 -7.63 2.88 -27.88
C LEU A 284 -9.08 3.30 -28.14
N THR A 285 -9.99 2.98 -27.25
CA THR A 285 -11.38 3.49 -27.27
C THR A 285 -11.38 4.89 -26.68
N GLU A 286 -12.01 5.85 -27.39
CA GLU A 286 -12.16 7.24 -26.90
C GLU A 286 -13.05 7.32 -25.66
#